data_81d003a627b67bf5dd6dcfb4f6be3853
#
_entry.id   81d003a627b67bf5dd6dcfb4f6be3853
#
_cell.length_a   1.000
_cell.length_b   1.000
_cell.length_c   1.000
_cell.angle_alpha   90.00
_cell.angle_beta   90.00
_cell.angle_gamma   90.00
#
_symmetry.space_group_name_H-M   'P 1'
#
loop_
_entity.id
_entity.type
_entity.pdbx_description
1 polymer ?
#
loop_
_entity_poly.entity_id
_entity_poly.type
_entity_poly.pdbx_seq_one_letter_code
_entity_poly.pdbx_strand_id
1 'polypeptide(L)'
;MFSIEAIKSIYMGDPKFLNRYLKVERDELPARFRITKSIPVDFDSSASVEDLWEVHDREMGKFRELLESIDSKGKNIGLPEATPSLLDLKIAIVERILENCHMCERRCGVNRRAGEKGFCRLLETSRYASEFLHMGEEPELVPSHTIFFTGCVFACVYCQNWDISTRPESGTDADPDNLATIIKRRRHEGSRNVNFVTPTPHAHSVLKIINRVPVNIPMVWNSNMYHSREVAKLLEGVIDVYLADFKYGNDECARKYSKVKDYLSAVKRDHEIAYQNAEIIVRHLVLPDHLECCTKPIAKWIADHIPEVRFNLMFQYTPYYRASKYPEIDRRLTSDEKRRAIEIVEEAGLEDVLI
;
A
#
# COMPACT_ATOMS: atom_id res chain seq x y z
N MET A 1 31.04 4.22 -19.55
CA MET A 1 29.98 4.52 -20.54
C MET A 1 29.26 3.23 -20.81
N PHE A 2 28.17 2.96 -20.06
CA PHE A 2 27.38 1.76 -20.28
C PHE A 2 26.65 1.87 -21.63
N SER A 3 26.56 0.75 -22.36
CA SER A 3 25.84 0.73 -23.63
C SER A 3 24.33 0.96 -23.39
N ILE A 4 23.65 1.55 -24.37
CA ILE A 4 22.18 1.73 -24.34
C ILE A 4 21.46 0.40 -24.10
N GLU A 5 22.03 -0.73 -24.49
CA GLU A 5 21.52 -2.07 -24.23
C GLU A 5 21.69 -2.53 -22.77
N ALA A 6 22.80 -2.17 -22.10
CA ALA A 6 22.98 -2.42 -20.68
C ALA A 6 22.00 -1.60 -19.84
N ILE A 7 21.78 -0.34 -20.23
CA ILE A 7 20.75 0.52 -19.64
C ILE A 7 19.35 -0.10 -19.82
N LYS A 8 18.99 -0.56 -21.01
CA LYS A 8 17.70 -1.22 -21.24
C LYS A 8 17.51 -2.51 -20.44
N SER A 9 18.55 -3.30 -20.20
CA SER A 9 18.44 -4.54 -19.41
C SER A 9 18.27 -4.30 -17.92
N ILE A 10 18.79 -3.19 -17.39
CA ILE A 10 18.57 -2.73 -16.01
C ILE A 10 17.14 -2.19 -15.84
N TYR A 11 16.56 -1.58 -16.87
CA TYR A 11 15.31 -0.82 -16.81
C TYR A 11 14.03 -1.56 -17.24
N MET A 12 14.13 -2.74 -17.85
CA MET A 12 12.99 -3.48 -18.40
C MET A 12 13.03 -5.01 -18.10
N GLY A 13 13.84 -5.44 -17.13
CA GLY A 13 13.88 -6.85 -16.73
C GLY A 13 12.58 -7.30 -16.03
N ASP A 14 12.26 -8.60 -16.14
CA ASP A 14 11.22 -9.20 -15.31
C ASP A 14 11.51 -8.92 -13.82
N PRO A 15 10.48 -8.65 -13.00
CA PRO A 15 10.68 -8.37 -11.60
C PRO A 15 11.30 -9.58 -10.89
N LYS A 16 12.40 -9.37 -10.17
CA LYS A 16 13.10 -10.44 -9.45
C LYS A 16 12.33 -10.89 -8.20
N PHE A 17 11.57 -9.97 -7.60
CA PHE A 17 11.01 -10.11 -6.25
C PHE A 17 9.48 -10.06 -6.18
N LEU A 18 8.76 -10.40 -7.28
CA LEU A 18 7.30 -10.47 -7.34
C LEU A 18 6.79 -11.87 -7.74
N ASN A 19 7.51 -12.89 -7.30
CA ASN A 19 7.26 -14.27 -7.74
C ASN A 19 5.90 -14.82 -7.28
N ARG A 20 5.50 -14.53 -6.04
CA ARG A 20 4.23 -15.00 -5.49
C ARG A 20 3.06 -14.26 -6.12
N TYR A 21 3.18 -12.94 -6.29
CA TYR A 21 2.19 -12.11 -6.99
C TYR A 21 1.88 -12.68 -8.38
N LEU A 22 2.91 -12.98 -9.18
CA LEU A 22 2.74 -13.53 -10.52
C LEU A 22 2.04 -14.90 -10.51
N LYS A 23 2.30 -15.74 -9.51
CA LYS A 23 1.61 -17.03 -9.36
C LYS A 23 0.14 -16.85 -8.94
N VAL A 24 -0.16 -15.89 -8.10
CA VAL A 24 -1.54 -15.55 -7.71
C VAL A 24 -2.30 -14.96 -8.90
N GLU A 25 -1.68 -14.08 -9.66
CA GLU A 25 -2.25 -13.45 -10.85
C GLU A 25 -2.63 -14.50 -11.92
N ARG A 26 -1.81 -15.55 -12.07
CA ARG A 26 -2.04 -16.68 -12.99
C ARG A 26 -2.94 -17.78 -12.42
N ASP A 27 -3.53 -17.58 -11.26
CA ASP A 27 -4.33 -18.58 -10.54
C ASP A 27 -3.56 -19.87 -10.16
N GLU A 28 -2.23 -19.80 -10.08
CA GLU A 28 -1.38 -20.92 -9.65
C GLU A 28 -1.37 -21.06 -8.11
N LEU A 29 -1.52 -19.93 -7.40
CA LEU A 29 -1.62 -19.87 -5.94
C LEU A 29 -2.85 -19.06 -5.52
N PRO A 30 -3.41 -19.31 -4.33
CA PRO A 30 -4.44 -18.45 -3.75
C PRO A 30 -3.84 -17.12 -3.28
N ALA A 31 -4.58 -16.02 -3.47
CA ALA A 31 -4.29 -14.74 -2.83
C ALA A 31 -4.31 -14.88 -1.30
N ARG A 32 -3.52 -14.08 -0.60
CA ARG A 32 -3.38 -14.16 0.87
C ARG A 32 -4.72 -14.05 1.59
N PHE A 33 -5.60 -13.14 1.16
CA PHE A 33 -6.93 -13.00 1.77
C PHE A 33 -7.79 -14.27 1.67
N ARG A 34 -7.63 -15.07 0.61
CA ARG A 34 -8.33 -16.36 0.46
C ARG A 34 -7.89 -17.36 1.53
N ILE A 35 -6.59 -17.36 1.84
CA ILE A 35 -6.04 -18.19 2.91
C ILE A 35 -6.59 -17.72 4.27
N THR A 36 -6.59 -16.42 4.53
CA THR A 36 -7.14 -15.83 5.76
C THR A 36 -8.63 -16.12 5.93
N LYS A 37 -9.42 -16.09 4.85
CA LYS A 37 -10.84 -16.45 4.85
C LYS A 37 -11.09 -17.95 5.09
N SER A 38 -10.11 -18.81 4.85
CA SER A 38 -10.29 -20.25 5.06
C SER A 38 -10.03 -20.72 6.50
N ILE A 39 -9.51 -19.84 7.35
CA ILE A 39 -9.18 -20.17 8.74
C ILE A 39 -10.39 -19.88 9.64
N PRO A 40 -11.05 -20.93 10.21
CA PRO A 40 -12.15 -20.72 11.12
C PRO A 40 -11.66 -20.15 12.45
N VAL A 41 -12.36 -19.15 12.95
CA VAL A 41 -12.03 -18.50 14.23
C VAL A 41 -13.31 -18.31 15.04
N ASP A 42 -13.33 -18.88 16.23
CA ASP A 42 -14.38 -18.63 17.21
C ASP A 42 -14.01 -17.40 18.04
N PHE A 43 -14.82 -16.35 17.99
CA PHE A 43 -14.66 -15.13 18.76
C PHE A 43 -15.98 -14.42 19.02
N ASP A 44 -16.07 -13.77 20.18
CA ASP A 44 -17.19 -12.89 20.52
C ASP A 44 -16.88 -11.46 20.03
N SER A 45 -17.65 -10.96 19.07
CA SER A 45 -17.48 -9.60 18.54
C SER A 45 -17.72 -8.50 19.58
N SER A 46 -18.36 -8.81 20.72
CA SER A 46 -18.58 -7.90 21.86
C SER A 46 -17.43 -7.92 22.88
N ALA A 47 -16.47 -8.84 22.75
CA ALA A 47 -15.31 -8.94 23.63
C ALA A 47 -14.45 -7.68 23.64
N SER A 48 -13.56 -7.55 24.61
CA SER A 48 -12.63 -6.44 24.67
C SER A 48 -11.68 -6.43 23.46
N VAL A 49 -11.12 -5.26 23.13
CA VAL A 49 -10.17 -5.15 22.00
C VAL A 49 -8.93 -5.99 22.29
N GLU A 50 -8.50 -6.05 23.53
CA GLU A 50 -7.38 -6.85 24.01
C GLU A 50 -7.63 -8.35 23.77
N ASP A 51 -8.80 -8.87 24.14
CA ASP A 51 -9.16 -10.27 23.90
C ASP A 51 -9.20 -10.61 22.40
N LEU A 52 -9.75 -9.70 21.57
CA LEU A 52 -9.77 -9.88 20.12
C LEU A 52 -8.36 -9.95 19.54
N TRP A 53 -7.42 -9.11 20.03
CA TRP A 53 -6.02 -9.16 19.63
C TRP A 53 -5.31 -10.46 20.06
N GLU A 54 -5.58 -10.97 21.25
CA GLU A 54 -5.02 -12.25 21.70
C GLU A 54 -5.46 -13.40 20.79
N VAL A 55 -6.73 -13.44 20.45
CA VAL A 55 -7.26 -14.42 19.48
C VAL A 55 -6.59 -14.23 18.13
N HIS A 56 -6.50 -12.99 17.63
CA HIS A 56 -5.85 -12.67 16.35
C HIS A 56 -4.40 -13.16 16.30
N ASP A 57 -3.60 -12.84 17.31
CA ASP A 57 -2.16 -13.17 17.31
C ASP A 57 -1.93 -14.69 17.36
N ARG A 58 -2.78 -15.42 18.08
CA ARG A 58 -2.79 -16.89 18.10
C ARG A 58 -3.14 -17.48 16.72
N GLU A 59 -4.21 -16.99 16.09
CA GLU A 59 -4.70 -17.54 14.82
C GLU A 59 -3.81 -17.16 13.63
N MET A 60 -3.06 -16.06 13.73
CA MET A 60 -2.02 -15.72 12.73
C MET A 60 -0.90 -16.76 12.64
N GLY A 61 -0.64 -17.54 13.69
CA GLY A 61 0.24 -18.71 13.61
C GLY A 61 -0.26 -19.73 12.59
N LYS A 62 -1.55 -20.09 12.65
CA LYS A 62 -2.16 -21.02 11.67
C LYS A 62 -2.11 -20.48 10.24
N PHE A 63 -2.30 -19.17 10.08
CA PHE A 63 -2.16 -18.54 8.75
C PHE A 63 -0.76 -18.74 8.18
N ARG A 64 0.30 -18.48 8.95
CA ARG A 64 1.69 -18.61 8.49
C ARG A 64 2.04 -20.06 8.13
N GLU A 65 1.64 -21.03 8.96
CA GLU A 65 1.83 -22.46 8.68
C GLU A 65 1.12 -22.89 7.39
N LEU A 66 -0.13 -22.45 7.20
CA LEU A 66 -0.91 -22.78 6.02
C LEU A 66 -0.34 -22.12 4.75
N LEU A 67 0.08 -20.85 4.84
CA LEU A 67 0.75 -20.12 3.76
C LEU A 67 2.02 -20.85 3.30
N GLU A 68 2.91 -21.21 4.23
CA GLU A 68 4.14 -21.96 3.94
C GLU A 68 3.84 -23.32 3.29
N SER A 69 2.85 -24.04 3.80
CA SER A 69 2.41 -25.31 3.22
C SER A 69 1.88 -25.16 1.79
N ILE A 70 1.14 -24.09 1.49
CA ILE A 70 0.61 -23.81 0.14
C ILE A 70 1.75 -23.42 -0.79
N ASP A 71 2.60 -22.51 -0.38
CA ASP A 71 3.69 -21.97 -1.20
C ASP A 71 4.74 -23.06 -1.53
N SER A 72 4.99 -24.00 -0.61
CA SER A 72 5.90 -25.14 -0.84
C SER A 72 5.31 -26.21 -1.79
N LYS A 73 4.00 -26.44 -1.77
CA LYS A 73 3.35 -27.44 -2.62
C LYS A 73 3.07 -26.95 -4.05
N GLY A 74 3.08 -25.61 -4.26
CA GLY A 74 2.90 -25.01 -5.58
C GLY A 74 1.55 -25.32 -6.24
N LYS A 75 0.47 -25.45 -5.47
CA LYS A 75 -0.87 -25.75 -6.02
C LYS A 75 -1.89 -24.76 -5.50
N ASN A 76 -2.74 -24.26 -6.39
CA ASN A 76 -3.98 -23.61 -6.02
C ASN A 76 -4.91 -24.66 -5.42
N ILE A 77 -4.98 -24.68 -4.10
CA ILE A 77 -5.92 -25.56 -3.38
C ILE A 77 -7.21 -24.74 -3.25
N GLY A 78 -8.33 -25.30 -3.71
CA GLY A 78 -9.65 -24.74 -3.44
C GLY A 78 -9.85 -24.69 -1.93
N LEU A 79 -9.67 -23.50 -1.35
CA LEU A 79 -9.81 -23.27 0.09
C LEU A 79 -11.28 -23.01 0.41
N PRO A 80 -11.91 -23.80 1.33
CA PRO A 80 -13.25 -23.50 1.78
C PRO A 80 -13.26 -22.19 2.57
N GLU A 81 -14.30 -21.39 2.40
CA GLU A 81 -14.48 -20.20 3.25
C GLU A 81 -15.04 -20.60 4.60
N ALA A 82 -14.45 -20.10 5.67
CA ALA A 82 -14.95 -20.27 7.04
C ALA A 82 -15.87 -19.11 7.44
N THR A 83 -16.82 -19.37 8.34
CA THR A 83 -17.69 -18.34 8.89
C THR A 83 -17.97 -18.66 10.37
N PRO A 84 -17.49 -17.84 11.33
CA PRO A 84 -16.58 -16.72 11.13
C PRO A 84 -15.15 -17.16 10.77
N SER A 85 -14.44 -16.30 10.05
CA SER A 85 -13.08 -16.50 9.60
C SER A 85 -12.07 -15.57 10.31
N LEU A 86 -10.78 -15.80 10.11
CA LEU A 86 -9.73 -14.88 10.58
C LEU A 86 -9.88 -13.48 9.96
N LEU A 87 -10.40 -13.36 8.74
CA LEU A 87 -10.67 -12.05 8.13
C LEU A 87 -11.86 -11.35 8.82
N ASP A 88 -12.89 -12.08 9.26
CA ASP A 88 -13.99 -11.50 10.03
C ASP A 88 -13.51 -10.96 11.39
N LEU A 89 -12.59 -11.68 12.06
CA LEU A 89 -11.94 -11.18 13.27
C LEU A 89 -11.15 -9.89 13.02
N LYS A 90 -10.35 -9.84 11.93
CA LYS A 90 -9.60 -8.62 11.55
C LYS A 90 -10.54 -7.43 11.31
N ILE A 91 -11.70 -7.68 10.69
CA ILE A 91 -12.74 -6.66 10.49
C ILE A 91 -13.30 -6.19 11.84
N ALA A 92 -13.62 -7.11 12.74
CA ALA A 92 -14.12 -6.75 14.08
C ALA A 92 -13.13 -5.84 14.83
N ILE A 93 -11.82 -6.14 14.76
CA ILE A 93 -10.77 -5.33 15.40
C ILE A 93 -10.68 -3.94 14.76
N VAL A 94 -10.59 -3.86 13.42
CA VAL A 94 -10.41 -2.56 12.74
C VAL A 94 -11.60 -1.63 12.93
N GLU A 95 -12.79 -2.17 13.12
CA GLU A 95 -14.00 -1.41 13.42
C GLU A 95 -13.92 -0.71 14.79
N ARG A 96 -13.29 -1.35 15.80
CA ARG A 96 -13.05 -0.72 17.11
C ARG A 96 -12.10 0.47 17.01
N ILE A 97 -11.15 0.45 16.05
CA ILE A 97 -10.23 1.57 15.82
C ILE A 97 -10.99 2.85 15.41
N LEU A 98 -12.19 2.77 14.83
CA LEU A 98 -13.00 3.93 14.46
C LEU A 98 -13.50 4.73 15.67
N GLU A 99 -13.67 4.11 16.82
CA GLU A 99 -14.18 4.74 18.05
C GLU A 99 -13.11 5.60 18.76
N ASN A 100 -11.83 5.25 18.53
CA ASN A 100 -10.66 5.99 19.01
C ASN A 100 -9.60 5.95 17.89
N CYS A 101 -9.78 6.77 16.86
CA CYS A 101 -9.12 6.60 15.57
C CYS A 101 -7.59 6.68 15.65
N HIS A 102 -6.95 5.54 15.39
CA HIS A 102 -5.52 5.38 15.22
C HIS A 102 -5.18 4.52 13.97
N MET A 103 -5.92 4.71 12.86
CA MET A 103 -5.63 4.04 11.58
C MET A 103 -4.25 4.37 11.03
N CYS A 104 -3.70 5.53 11.36
CA CYS A 104 -2.38 5.98 10.95
C CYS A 104 -1.62 6.58 12.13
N GLU A 105 -0.34 6.84 11.96
CA GLU A 105 0.52 7.39 13.02
C GLU A 105 0.21 8.84 13.42
N ARG A 106 -0.80 9.46 12.81
CA ARG A 106 -1.36 10.70 13.39
C ARG A 106 -2.10 10.46 14.69
N ARG A 107 -2.63 9.26 14.92
CA ARG A 107 -3.29 8.83 16.16
C ARG A 107 -4.22 9.91 16.71
N CYS A 108 -5.17 10.37 15.86
CA CYS A 108 -6.03 11.52 16.20
C CYS A 108 -6.96 11.26 17.39
N GLY A 109 -7.27 10.00 17.72
CA GLY A 109 -8.13 9.62 18.84
C GLY A 109 -9.60 9.99 18.70
N VAL A 110 -10.03 10.51 17.54
CA VAL A 110 -11.42 10.93 17.31
C VAL A 110 -12.35 9.73 17.14
N ASN A 111 -13.59 9.87 17.57
CA ASN A 111 -14.65 8.88 17.32
C ASN A 111 -15.32 9.18 15.97
N ARG A 112 -14.86 8.48 14.90
CA ARG A 112 -15.38 8.67 13.55
C ARG A 112 -16.85 8.20 13.42
N ARG A 113 -17.32 7.25 14.24
CA ARG A 113 -18.71 6.81 14.31
C ARG A 113 -19.64 7.86 14.92
N ALA A 114 -19.11 8.62 15.90
CA ALA A 114 -19.83 9.74 16.50
C ALA A 114 -19.78 11.03 15.65
N GLY A 115 -19.21 10.98 14.43
CA GLY A 115 -19.14 12.14 13.54
C GLY A 115 -17.94 13.06 13.78
N GLU A 116 -16.96 12.64 14.59
CA GLU A 116 -15.75 13.41 14.83
C GLU A 116 -14.75 13.26 13.68
N LYS A 117 -14.07 14.35 13.33
CA LYS A 117 -13.13 14.41 12.23
C LYS A 117 -11.70 14.65 12.70
N GLY A 118 -10.80 13.74 12.37
CA GLY A 118 -9.36 13.93 12.54
C GLY A 118 -8.72 14.70 11.37
N PHE A 119 -7.40 14.55 11.20
CA PHE A 119 -6.64 15.25 10.17
C PHE A 119 -7.15 14.96 8.74
N CYS A 120 -7.46 13.70 8.42
CA CYS A 120 -7.98 13.27 7.11
C CYS A 120 -9.43 13.75 6.86
N ARG A 121 -10.12 14.24 7.87
CA ARG A 121 -11.52 14.72 7.86
C ARG A 121 -12.54 13.67 7.44
N LEU A 122 -12.17 12.39 7.46
CA LEU A 122 -13.05 11.27 7.16
C LEU A 122 -13.90 10.88 8.38
N LEU A 123 -15.09 10.40 8.10
CA LEU A 123 -15.99 9.74 9.03
C LEU A 123 -15.93 8.20 8.85
N GLU A 124 -16.90 7.48 9.40
CA GLU A 124 -17.01 6.02 9.26
C GLU A 124 -17.17 5.61 7.79
N THR A 125 -18.07 6.27 7.05
CA THR A 125 -18.29 5.95 5.63
C THR A 125 -17.10 6.33 4.78
N SER A 126 -16.48 5.34 4.16
CA SER A 126 -15.44 5.56 3.16
C SER A 126 -16.04 5.91 1.80
N ARG A 127 -15.33 6.76 1.04
CA ARG A 127 -15.72 7.15 -0.31
C ARG A 127 -14.57 6.98 -1.29
N TYR A 128 -14.90 6.68 -2.54
CA TYR A 128 -13.95 6.65 -3.65
C TYR A 128 -14.40 7.61 -4.76
N ALA A 129 -13.42 8.24 -5.42
CA ALA A 129 -13.66 9.19 -6.51
C ALA A 129 -13.90 8.48 -7.84
N SER A 130 -13.16 7.40 -8.09
CA SER A 130 -13.24 6.62 -9.33
C SER A 130 -12.69 5.21 -9.14
N GLU A 131 -13.10 4.30 -10.03
CA GLU A 131 -12.53 2.99 -10.24
C GLU A 131 -12.42 2.69 -11.74
N PHE A 132 -11.32 2.14 -12.19
CA PHE A 132 -11.13 1.75 -13.61
C PHE A 132 -9.90 0.84 -13.78
N LEU A 133 -9.77 0.24 -14.96
CA LEU A 133 -8.55 -0.47 -15.36
C LEU A 133 -7.48 0.57 -15.72
N HIS A 134 -6.53 0.76 -14.81
CA HIS A 134 -5.43 1.71 -14.94
C HIS A 134 -4.24 1.08 -15.65
N MET A 135 -3.66 1.81 -16.62
CA MET A 135 -2.51 1.36 -17.42
C MET A 135 -1.23 2.13 -17.09
N GLY A 136 -1.26 3.01 -16.09
CA GLY A 136 -0.15 3.88 -15.72
C GLY A 136 0.57 3.48 -14.43
N GLU A 137 0.34 2.26 -13.94
CA GLU A 137 1.11 1.68 -12.83
C GLU A 137 2.37 0.98 -13.36
N GLU A 138 3.13 0.31 -12.51
CA GLU A 138 4.29 -0.48 -12.91
C GLU A 138 3.91 -1.58 -13.93
N PRO A 139 4.79 -1.90 -14.88
CA PRO A 139 4.48 -2.79 -16.00
C PRO A 139 3.91 -4.15 -15.57
N GLU A 140 4.39 -4.70 -14.47
CA GLU A 140 3.95 -5.97 -13.92
C GLU A 140 2.55 -5.94 -13.30
N LEU A 141 2.05 -4.74 -12.92
CA LEU A 141 0.73 -4.59 -12.31
C LEU A 141 -0.38 -4.33 -13.33
N VAL A 142 -0.07 -3.83 -14.52
CA VAL A 142 -1.09 -3.41 -15.49
C VAL A 142 -1.61 -4.57 -16.37
N PRO A 143 -2.89 -4.59 -16.72
CA PRO A 143 -3.97 -3.67 -16.32
C PRO A 143 -4.33 -3.84 -14.85
N SER A 144 -4.34 -2.74 -14.11
CA SER A 144 -4.62 -2.73 -12.67
C SER A 144 -6.03 -2.18 -12.40
N HIS A 145 -6.90 -2.93 -11.72
CA HIS A 145 -8.16 -2.38 -11.25
C HIS A 145 -7.91 -1.44 -10.07
N THR A 146 -7.83 -0.16 -10.34
CA THR A 146 -7.44 0.86 -9.39
C THR A 146 -8.66 1.57 -8.82
N ILE A 147 -8.79 1.61 -7.49
CA ILE A 147 -9.85 2.28 -6.74
C ILE A 147 -9.24 3.46 -5.99
N PHE A 148 -9.59 4.68 -6.38
CA PHE A 148 -9.05 5.91 -5.81
C PHE A 148 -9.92 6.41 -4.66
N PHE A 149 -9.50 6.20 -3.42
CA PHE A 149 -10.21 6.71 -2.24
C PHE A 149 -10.02 8.23 -2.07
N THR A 150 -11.04 8.87 -1.47
CA THR A 150 -11.01 10.30 -1.16
C THR A 150 -10.42 10.57 0.22
N GLY A 151 -9.88 11.79 0.42
CA GLY A 151 -9.17 12.12 1.66
C GLY A 151 -7.78 11.48 1.72
N CYS A 152 -6.93 11.96 2.62
CA CYS A 152 -5.58 11.43 2.81
C CYS A 152 -5.04 11.75 4.21
N VAL A 153 -4.16 10.91 4.72
CA VAL A 153 -3.42 11.16 5.97
C VAL A 153 -2.26 12.14 5.80
N PHE A 154 -1.90 12.49 4.54
CA PHE A 154 -0.92 13.50 4.19
C PHE A 154 -1.58 14.76 3.61
N ALA A 155 -0.84 15.87 3.58
CA ALA A 155 -1.21 17.11 2.92
C ALA A 155 -0.07 17.59 2.00
N CYS A 156 0.30 16.73 1.03
CA CYS A 156 1.41 17.00 0.13
C CYS A 156 1.15 18.25 -0.70
N VAL A 157 2.09 19.20 -0.69
CA VAL A 157 1.96 20.47 -1.41
C VAL A 157 2.05 20.30 -2.93
N TYR A 158 2.56 19.16 -3.39
CA TYR A 158 2.68 18.78 -4.80
C TYR A 158 1.76 17.61 -5.19
N CYS A 159 0.68 17.38 -4.44
CA CYS A 159 -0.21 16.23 -4.67
C CYS A 159 -0.86 16.32 -6.05
N GLN A 160 -0.66 15.30 -6.89
CA GLN A 160 -1.31 15.19 -8.20
C GLN A 160 -2.82 14.94 -8.05
N ASN A 161 -3.21 14.22 -7.01
CA ASN A 161 -4.61 13.88 -6.69
C ASN A 161 -5.19 14.84 -5.61
N TRP A 162 -4.77 16.12 -5.62
CA TRP A 162 -5.18 17.08 -4.58
C TRP A 162 -6.69 17.33 -4.55
N ASP A 163 -7.34 17.24 -5.67
CA ASP A 163 -8.79 17.45 -5.84
C ASP A 163 -9.61 16.41 -5.05
N ILE A 164 -9.16 15.14 -5.00
CA ILE A 164 -9.81 14.07 -4.25
C ILE A 164 -9.22 13.93 -2.83
N SER A 165 -7.92 14.10 -2.67
CA SER A 165 -7.26 13.95 -1.35
C SER A 165 -7.66 15.06 -0.36
N THR A 166 -8.09 16.23 -0.84
CA THR A 166 -8.53 17.36 -0.02
C THR A 166 -10.04 17.46 0.15
N ARG A 167 -10.83 16.62 -0.53
CA ARG A 167 -12.30 16.61 -0.51
C ARG A 167 -12.84 15.24 -0.09
N PRO A 168 -12.69 14.87 1.19
CA PRO A 168 -13.08 13.53 1.67
C PRO A 168 -14.57 13.23 1.55
N GLU A 169 -15.41 14.26 1.44
CA GLU A 169 -16.86 14.16 1.24
C GLU A 169 -17.28 13.92 -0.22
N SER A 170 -16.36 14.04 -1.17
CA SER A 170 -16.66 13.81 -2.60
C SER A 170 -16.69 12.32 -2.96
N GLY A 171 -17.18 12.01 -4.15
CA GLY A 171 -17.20 10.65 -4.69
C GLY A 171 -18.41 9.82 -4.25
N THR A 172 -18.30 8.51 -4.46
CA THR A 172 -19.34 7.51 -4.20
C THR A 172 -19.00 6.74 -2.91
N ASP A 173 -20.01 6.34 -2.14
CA ASP A 173 -19.82 5.51 -0.96
C ASP A 173 -19.18 4.16 -1.35
N ALA A 174 -18.16 3.77 -0.63
CA ALA A 174 -17.41 2.53 -0.88
C ALA A 174 -18.16 1.33 -0.26
N ASP A 175 -19.33 1.02 -0.83
CA ASP A 175 -20.14 -0.11 -0.43
C ASP A 175 -19.41 -1.44 -0.74
N PRO A 176 -19.21 -2.33 0.25
CA PRO A 176 -18.42 -3.55 0.08
C PRO A 176 -19.00 -4.52 -0.95
N ASP A 177 -20.30 -4.72 -1.00
CA ASP A 177 -20.95 -5.70 -1.89
C ASP A 177 -20.91 -5.18 -3.34
N ASN A 178 -21.14 -3.88 -3.53
CA ASN A 178 -21.04 -3.25 -4.84
C ASN A 178 -19.60 -3.31 -5.38
N LEU A 179 -18.61 -2.90 -4.59
CA LEU A 179 -17.20 -2.92 -5.03
C LEU A 179 -16.70 -4.35 -5.26
N ALA A 180 -17.10 -5.34 -4.46
CA ALA A 180 -16.77 -6.74 -4.72
C ALA A 180 -17.35 -7.24 -6.04
N THR A 181 -18.56 -6.82 -6.39
CA THR A 181 -19.18 -7.12 -7.70
C THR A 181 -18.41 -6.48 -8.85
N ILE A 182 -18.00 -5.23 -8.68
CA ILE A 182 -17.15 -4.53 -9.67
C ILE A 182 -15.79 -5.24 -9.81
N ILE A 183 -15.14 -5.60 -8.71
CA ILE A 183 -13.85 -6.32 -8.71
C ILE A 183 -13.98 -7.63 -9.49
N LYS A 184 -15.04 -8.42 -9.25
CA LYS A 184 -15.30 -9.64 -10.01
C LYS A 184 -15.41 -9.35 -11.51
N ARG A 185 -16.16 -8.33 -11.91
CA ARG A 185 -16.29 -7.92 -13.31
C ARG A 185 -14.93 -7.52 -13.90
N ARG A 186 -14.15 -6.68 -13.20
CA ARG A 186 -12.83 -6.22 -13.67
C ARG A 186 -11.83 -7.37 -13.81
N ARG A 187 -11.88 -8.39 -12.93
CA ARG A 187 -11.08 -9.61 -13.12
C ARG A 187 -11.42 -10.32 -14.44
N HIS A 188 -12.70 -10.43 -14.78
CA HIS A 188 -13.12 -10.99 -16.08
C HIS A 188 -12.75 -10.11 -17.27
N GLU A 189 -12.64 -8.79 -17.09
CA GLU A 189 -12.15 -7.84 -18.10
C GLU A 189 -10.63 -7.84 -18.22
N GLY A 190 -9.91 -8.69 -17.48
CA GLY A 190 -8.46 -8.88 -17.59
C GLY A 190 -7.63 -8.10 -16.55
N SER A 191 -8.25 -7.60 -15.47
CA SER A 191 -7.48 -7.02 -14.37
C SER A 191 -6.55 -8.04 -13.73
N ARG A 192 -5.29 -7.67 -13.53
CA ARG A 192 -4.28 -8.51 -12.89
C ARG A 192 -4.33 -8.44 -11.36
N ASN A 193 -4.83 -7.34 -10.80
CA ASN A 193 -4.90 -7.09 -9.36
C ASN A 193 -6.02 -6.09 -9.02
N VAL A 194 -6.24 -5.90 -7.71
CA VAL A 194 -7.04 -4.79 -7.17
C VAL A 194 -6.10 -3.85 -6.44
N ASN A 195 -6.01 -2.61 -6.89
CA ASN A 195 -5.12 -1.58 -6.38
C ASN A 195 -5.90 -0.53 -5.58
N PHE A 196 -5.77 -0.56 -4.27
CA PHE A 196 -6.39 0.40 -3.36
C PHE A 196 -5.48 1.61 -3.17
N VAL A 197 -5.83 2.76 -3.77
CA VAL A 197 -5.04 4.00 -3.70
C VAL A 197 -5.47 4.85 -2.51
N THR A 198 -4.50 5.24 -1.68
CA THR A 198 -4.72 5.98 -0.42
C THR A 198 -5.57 5.20 0.61
N PRO A 199 -5.35 3.91 0.80
CA PRO A 199 -6.24 3.05 1.59
C PRO A 199 -6.08 3.23 3.11
N THR A 200 -4.99 3.81 3.59
CA THR A 200 -4.64 3.88 5.02
C THR A 200 -5.79 4.37 5.91
N PRO A 201 -6.47 5.50 5.66
CA PRO A 201 -7.56 5.94 6.51
C PRO A 201 -8.88 5.16 6.27
N HIS A 202 -8.89 4.26 5.30
CA HIS A 202 -10.03 3.44 4.86
C HIS A 202 -9.84 1.95 5.16
N ALA A 203 -8.85 1.56 5.97
CA ALA A 203 -8.51 0.17 6.24
C ALA A 203 -9.73 -0.70 6.63
N HIS A 204 -10.64 -0.16 7.44
CA HIS A 204 -11.89 -0.84 7.82
C HIS A 204 -12.79 -1.17 6.61
N SER A 205 -12.96 -0.24 5.69
CA SER A 205 -13.75 -0.46 4.47
C SER A 205 -13.03 -1.39 3.49
N VAL A 206 -11.72 -1.24 3.33
CA VAL A 206 -10.92 -2.10 2.44
C VAL A 206 -10.99 -3.56 2.89
N LEU A 207 -10.84 -3.85 4.19
CA LEU A 207 -10.98 -5.21 4.70
C LEU A 207 -12.38 -5.79 4.48
N LYS A 208 -13.43 -4.97 4.66
CA LYS A 208 -14.82 -5.39 4.34
C LYS A 208 -15.01 -5.68 2.85
N ILE A 209 -14.49 -4.83 1.97
CA ILE A 209 -14.54 -5.04 0.51
C ILE A 209 -13.85 -6.36 0.17
N ILE A 210 -12.62 -6.57 0.63
CA ILE A 210 -11.84 -7.79 0.38
C ILE A 210 -12.59 -9.04 0.88
N ASN A 211 -13.24 -8.95 2.03
CA ASN A 211 -14.03 -10.07 2.56
C ASN A 211 -15.20 -10.48 1.65
N ARG A 212 -15.73 -9.56 0.85
CA ARG A 212 -16.81 -9.81 -0.11
C ARG A 212 -16.33 -10.27 -1.49
N VAL A 213 -15.02 -10.18 -1.78
CA VAL A 213 -14.48 -10.56 -3.11
C VAL A 213 -14.60 -12.07 -3.32
N PRO A 214 -15.33 -12.53 -4.38
CA PRO A 214 -15.57 -13.95 -4.61
C PRO A 214 -14.55 -14.62 -5.53
N VAL A 215 -13.59 -13.88 -6.07
CA VAL A 215 -12.61 -14.36 -7.05
C VAL A 215 -11.19 -14.35 -6.48
N ASN A 216 -10.33 -15.21 -7.03
CA ASN A 216 -8.90 -15.15 -6.73
C ASN A 216 -8.27 -14.00 -7.51
N ILE A 217 -7.74 -13.01 -6.83
CA ILE A 217 -7.08 -11.84 -7.42
C ILE A 217 -6.14 -11.21 -6.38
N PRO A 218 -4.91 -10.82 -6.76
CA PRO A 218 -3.98 -10.17 -5.85
C PRO A 218 -4.52 -8.82 -5.34
N MET A 219 -4.29 -8.55 -4.04
CA MET A 219 -4.63 -7.28 -3.39
C MET A 219 -3.39 -6.40 -3.26
N VAL A 220 -3.45 -5.18 -3.81
CA VAL A 220 -2.37 -4.18 -3.78
C VAL A 220 -2.73 -3.03 -2.84
N TRP A 221 -1.83 -2.77 -1.88
CA TRP A 221 -1.94 -1.65 -0.93
C TRP A 221 -1.06 -0.49 -1.39
N ASN A 222 -1.64 0.47 -2.11
CA ASN A 222 -0.95 1.62 -2.68
C ASN A 222 -1.01 2.82 -1.73
N SER A 223 0.03 3.01 -0.95
CA SER A 223 0.00 3.97 0.15
C SER A 223 1.33 4.69 0.39
N ASN A 224 1.24 5.76 1.19
CA ASN A 224 2.38 6.50 1.72
C ASN A 224 3.03 5.83 2.95
N MET A 225 2.70 4.58 3.25
CA MET A 225 3.29 3.74 4.32
C MET A 225 3.36 4.45 5.69
N TYR A 226 2.28 5.13 6.06
CA TYR A 226 2.16 5.85 7.35
C TYR A 226 0.94 5.34 8.13
N HIS A 227 0.70 4.05 8.07
CA HIS A 227 -0.34 3.40 8.86
C HIS A 227 0.17 3.07 10.27
N SER A 228 -0.74 2.78 11.19
CA SER A 228 -0.37 2.39 12.53
C SER A 228 0.12 0.93 12.59
N ARG A 229 0.83 0.57 13.65
CA ARG A 229 1.24 -0.84 13.90
C ARG A 229 0.06 -1.79 13.91
N GLU A 230 -1.05 -1.35 14.45
CA GLU A 230 -2.30 -2.10 14.53
C GLU A 230 -2.84 -2.39 13.12
N VAL A 231 -2.87 -1.39 12.25
CA VAL A 231 -3.26 -1.59 10.85
C VAL A 231 -2.25 -2.48 10.12
N ALA A 232 -0.94 -2.31 10.33
CA ALA A 232 0.07 -3.19 9.75
C ALA A 232 -0.19 -4.68 10.08
N LYS A 233 -0.48 -5.00 11.34
CA LYS A 233 -0.86 -6.37 11.78
C LYS A 233 -2.14 -6.88 11.11
N LEU A 234 -3.13 -6.02 10.91
CA LEU A 234 -4.38 -6.41 10.26
C LEU A 234 -4.22 -6.66 8.76
N LEU A 235 -3.26 -6.00 8.11
CA LEU A 235 -2.97 -6.20 6.69
C LEU A 235 -2.16 -7.46 6.40
N GLU A 236 -1.40 -7.98 7.37
CA GLU A 236 -0.71 -9.26 7.26
C GLU A 236 -1.71 -10.38 6.91
N GLY A 237 -1.40 -11.17 5.92
CA GLY A 237 -2.29 -12.23 5.43
C GLY A 237 -3.47 -11.76 4.58
N VAL A 238 -3.53 -10.47 4.23
CA VAL A 238 -4.60 -9.91 3.39
C VAL A 238 -4.03 -9.31 2.11
N ILE A 239 -2.93 -8.57 2.21
CA ILE A 239 -2.30 -7.87 1.09
C ILE A 239 -1.22 -8.75 0.45
N ASP A 240 -1.24 -8.85 -0.87
CA ASP A 240 -0.25 -9.60 -1.65
C ASP A 240 0.94 -8.74 -2.03
N VAL A 241 0.71 -7.46 -2.41
CA VAL A 241 1.76 -6.51 -2.80
C VAL A 241 1.54 -5.16 -2.12
N TYR A 242 2.59 -4.64 -1.52
CA TYR A 242 2.62 -3.23 -1.12
C TYR A 242 3.23 -2.39 -2.23
N LEU A 243 2.48 -1.41 -2.73
CA LEU A 243 2.96 -0.36 -3.62
C LEU A 243 3.26 0.84 -2.74
N ALA A 244 4.51 0.88 -2.27
CA ALA A 244 4.91 1.57 -1.06
C ALA A 244 5.70 2.85 -1.37
N ASP A 245 5.08 4.02 -1.13
CA ASP A 245 5.78 5.28 -1.32
C ASP A 245 6.78 5.58 -0.21
N PHE A 246 8.07 5.71 -0.54
CA PHE A 246 9.09 6.27 0.33
C PHE A 246 9.48 7.67 -0.16
N LYS A 247 8.74 8.69 0.31
CA LYS A 247 8.77 10.05 -0.28
C LYS A 247 9.96 10.89 0.16
N TYR A 248 10.39 10.78 1.42
CA TYR A 248 11.38 11.68 2.05
C TYR A 248 12.45 10.90 2.80
N GLY A 249 13.68 11.36 2.70
CA GLY A 249 14.83 10.81 3.45
C GLY A 249 15.00 11.40 4.85
N ASN A 250 14.15 12.35 5.25
CA ASN A 250 14.20 13.00 6.56
C ASN A 250 12.84 13.58 6.98
N ASP A 251 12.67 13.82 8.28
CA ASP A 251 11.43 14.35 8.87
C ASP A 251 11.19 15.82 8.57
N GLU A 252 12.23 16.59 8.28
CA GLU A 252 12.11 18.01 7.94
C GLU A 252 11.38 18.19 6.61
N CYS A 253 11.80 17.46 5.57
CA CYS A 253 11.13 17.46 4.26
C CYS A 253 9.69 16.94 4.39
N ALA A 254 9.47 15.88 5.16
CA ALA A 254 8.13 15.33 5.39
C ALA A 254 7.20 16.35 6.06
N ARG A 255 7.70 17.06 7.05
CA ARG A 255 6.96 18.13 7.74
C ARG A 255 6.70 19.32 6.82
N LYS A 256 7.72 19.74 6.08
CA LYS A 256 7.65 20.89 5.15
C LYS A 256 6.64 20.65 4.03
N TYR A 257 6.76 19.54 3.32
CA TYR A 257 5.99 19.31 2.09
C TYR A 257 4.72 18.49 2.27
N SER A 258 4.58 17.70 3.35
CA SER A 258 3.40 16.84 3.55
C SER A 258 2.70 17.02 4.90
N LYS A 259 3.20 17.91 5.76
CA LYS A 259 2.65 18.16 7.10
C LYS A 259 2.61 16.89 7.97
N VAL A 260 3.65 16.07 7.89
CA VAL A 260 3.79 14.80 8.62
C VAL A 260 4.86 14.93 9.69
N LYS A 261 4.61 14.37 10.88
CA LYS A 261 5.57 14.24 11.98
C LYS A 261 6.05 12.80 12.09
N ASP A 262 7.24 12.60 12.65
CA ASP A 262 7.80 11.28 12.96
C ASP A 262 7.73 10.32 11.75
N TYR A 263 7.93 10.90 10.55
CA TYR A 263 7.74 10.23 9.26
C TYR A 263 8.67 9.03 9.10
N LEU A 264 9.99 9.24 9.33
CA LEU A 264 10.96 8.19 9.06
C LEU A 264 10.76 6.96 9.93
N SER A 265 10.47 7.15 11.22
CA SER A 265 10.27 6.04 12.15
C SER A 265 9.05 5.19 11.76
N ALA A 266 7.95 5.83 11.33
CA ALA A 266 6.75 5.14 10.90
C ALA A 266 6.95 4.44 9.56
N VAL A 267 7.47 5.16 8.57
CA VAL A 267 7.60 4.64 7.20
C VAL A 267 8.64 3.52 7.10
N LYS A 268 9.78 3.65 7.76
CA LYS A 268 10.79 2.59 7.82
C LYS A 268 10.21 1.31 8.43
N ARG A 269 9.57 1.42 9.59
CA ARG A 269 8.89 0.30 10.24
C ARG A 269 7.87 -0.38 9.32
N ASP A 270 7.03 0.42 8.64
CA ASP A 270 5.97 -0.13 7.81
C ASP A 270 6.50 -0.78 6.53
N HIS A 271 7.63 -0.28 5.98
CA HIS A 271 8.33 -0.96 4.90
C HIS A 271 8.97 -2.29 5.35
N GLU A 272 9.60 -2.33 6.53
CA GLU A 272 10.15 -3.57 7.10
C GLU A 272 9.06 -4.61 7.37
N ILE A 273 7.93 -4.20 7.95
CA ILE A 273 6.78 -5.10 8.18
C ILE A 273 6.22 -5.61 6.85
N ALA A 274 6.06 -4.74 5.85
CA ALA A 274 5.59 -5.12 4.53
C ALA A 274 6.55 -6.13 3.86
N TYR A 275 7.85 -5.87 3.91
CA TYR A 275 8.89 -6.73 3.37
C TYR A 275 8.89 -8.13 3.99
N GLN A 276 8.64 -8.24 5.30
CA GLN A 276 8.57 -9.53 5.99
C GLN A 276 7.31 -10.33 5.65
N ASN A 277 6.21 -9.66 5.30
CA ASN A 277 4.89 -10.28 5.24
C ASN A 277 4.30 -10.41 3.83
N ALA A 278 4.81 -9.67 2.85
CA ALA A 278 4.31 -9.66 1.48
C ALA A 278 5.41 -9.28 0.49
N GLU A 279 5.08 -9.19 -0.79
CA GLU A 279 5.99 -8.61 -1.78
C GLU A 279 5.81 -7.08 -1.82
N ILE A 280 6.87 -6.35 -2.18
CA ILE A 280 6.89 -4.90 -2.10
C ILE A 280 7.53 -4.26 -3.33
N ILE A 281 6.86 -3.26 -3.86
CA ILE A 281 7.41 -2.32 -4.84
C ILE A 281 7.57 -0.99 -4.11
N VAL A 282 8.81 -0.56 -3.89
CA VAL A 282 9.08 0.72 -3.25
C VAL A 282 9.12 1.81 -4.30
N ARG A 283 8.33 2.86 -4.12
CA ARG A 283 8.27 4.03 -5.00
C ARG A 283 8.98 5.23 -4.38
N HIS A 284 9.94 5.80 -5.10
CA HIS A 284 10.53 7.07 -4.73
C HIS A 284 10.36 8.11 -5.83
N LEU A 285 9.48 9.08 -5.62
CA LEU A 285 9.34 10.23 -6.50
C LEU A 285 10.47 11.22 -6.21
N VAL A 286 11.42 11.32 -7.12
CA VAL A 286 12.55 12.22 -7.00
C VAL A 286 12.06 13.67 -7.07
N LEU A 287 12.45 14.49 -6.09
CA LEU A 287 12.15 15.92 -6.04
C LEU A 287 13.38 16.73 -6.42
N PRO A 288 13.19 17.85 -7.15
CA PRO A 288 14.29 18.79 -7.43
C PRO A 288 14.98 19.26 -6.14
N ASP A 289 16.30 19.42 -6.17
CA ASP A 289 17.16 19.83 -5.05
C ASP A 289 17.16 18.89 -3.82
N HIS A 290 16.53 17.68 -3.91
CA HIS A 290 16.39 16.77 -2.77
C HIS A 290 17.13 15.43 -2.93
N LEU A 291 18.11 15.36 -3.83
CA LEU A 291 18.86 14.12 -4.08
C LEU A 291 19.67 13.67 -2.85
N GLU A 292 20.48 14.56 -2.29
CA GLU A 292 21.38 14.25 -1.17
C GLU A 292 20.61 14.08 0.16
N CYS A 293 19.52 14.85 0.37
CA CYS A 293 18.76 14.81 1.61
C CYS A 293 17.58 13.81 1.61
N CYS A 294 17.16 13.32 0.42
CA CYS A 294 16.05 12.36 0.31
C CYS A 294 16.43 11.11 -0.50
N THR A 295 16.79 11.23 -1.78
CA THR A 295 17.06 10.06 -2.64
C THR A 295 18.18 9.19 -2.08
N LYS A 296 19.32 9.79 -1.73
CA LYS A 296 20.48 9.07 -1.21
C LYS A 296 20.23 8.31 0.11
N PRO A 297 19.69 8.95 1.16
CA PRO A 297 19.41 8.20 2.39
C PRO A 297 18.31 7.15 2.23
N ILE A 298 17.35 7.33 1.30
CA ILE A 298 16.33 6.31 0.99
C ILE A 298 16.98 5.10 0.32
N ALA A 299 17.73 5.32 -0.78
CA ALA A 299 18.39 4.23 -1.52
C ALA A 299 19.31 3.42 -0.59
N LYS A 300 20.12 4.12 0.21
CA LYS A 300 21.01 3.47 1.19
C LYS A 300 20.21 2.65 2.21
N TRP A 301 19.15 3.21 2.79
CA TRP A 301 18.35 2.51 3.78
C TRP A 301 17.68 1.25 3.22
N ILE A 302 17.16 1.33 1.98
CA ILE A 302 16.55 0.17 1.29
C ILE A 302 17.60 -0.92 1.11
N ALA A 303 18.77 -0.59 0.59
CA ALA A 303 19.86 -1.55 0.38
C ALA A 303 20.32 -2.22 1.70
N ASP A 304 20.35 -1.46 2.80
CA ASP A 304 20.81 -1.96 4.10
C ASP A 304 19.75 -2.81 4.83
N HIS A 305 18.43 -2.62 4.61
CA HIS A 305 17.36 -3.20 5.44
C HIS A 305 16.36 -4.08 4.69
N ILE A 306 16.08 -3.77 3.42
CA ILE A 306 15.09 -4.48 2.60
C ILE A 306 15.60 -4.65 1.15
N PRO A 307 16.77 -5.29 0.93
CA PRO A 307 17.44 -5.28 -0.38
C PRO A 307 16.68 -6.02 -1.48
N GLU A 308 15.86 -7.01 -1.14
CA GLU A 308 15.11 -7.83 -2.09
C GLU A 308 13.75 -7.23 -2.43
N VAL A 309 13.76 -5.99 -2.94
CA VAL A 309 12.54 -5.27 -3.38
C VAL A 309 12.70 -4.77 -4.80
N ARG A 310 11.57 -4.62 -5.50
CA ARG A 310 11.54 -3.82 -6.72
C ARG A 310 11.49 -2.35 -6.35
N PHE A 311 12.49 -1.59 -6.78
CA PHE A 311 12.61 -0.16 -6.49
C PHE A 311 12.28 0.68 -7.72
N ASN A 312 11.19 1.46 -7.66
CA ASN A 312 10.78 2.36 -8.73
C ASN A 312 11.30 3.78 -8.44
N LEU A 313 12.34 4.21 -9.18
CA LEU A 313 12.92 5.56 -9.13
C LEU A 313 12.17 6.47 -10.12
N MET A 314 11.22 7.24 -9.61
CA MET A 314 10.24 7.96 -10.42
C MET A 314 10.69 9.38 -10.77
N PHE A 315 10.78 9.72 -12.10
CA PHE A 315 11.19 11.03 -12.59
C PHE A 315 10.06 11.93 -13.11
N GLN A 316 8.81 11.47 -13.03
CA GLN A 316 7.64 12.18 -13.53
C GLN A 316 7.14 13.33 -12.64
N TYR A 317 7.99 13.79 -11.69
CA TYR A 317 7.63 14.94 -10.87
C TYR A 317 7.27 16.16 -11.73
N THR A 318 6.13 16.74 -11.41
CA THR A 318 5.66 18.01 -11.96
C THR A 318 5.11 18.85 -10.81
N PRO A 319 5.40 20.16 -10.74
CA PRO A 319 4.84 21.00 -9.70
C PRO A 319 3.33 21.18 -9.90
N TYR A 320 2.56 20.55 -9.00
CA TYR A 320 1.10 20.65 -8.94
C TYR A 320 0.65 21.33 -7.65
N TYR A 321 -0.62 21.65 -7.58
CA TYR A 321 -1.35 22.14 -6.41
C TYR A 321 -0.70 23.37 -5.79
N ARG A 322 0.06 23.23 -4.71
CA ARG A 322 0.71 24.32 -3.96
C ARG A 322 2.23 24.32 -4.10
N ALA A 323 2.79 23.55 -5.01
CA ALA A 323 4.23 23.46 -5.20
C ALA A 323 4.86 24.82 -5.52
N SER A 324 4.15 25.70 -6.22
CA SER A 324 4.59 27.08 -6.54
C SER A 324 4.91 27.95 -5.31
N LYS A 325 4.50 27.55 -4.11
CA LYS A 325 4.87 28.22 -2.86
C LYS A 325 6.26 27.81 -2.33
N TYR A 326 6.94 26.91 -3.01
CA TYR A 326 8.22 26.31 -2.61
C TYR A 326 9.17 26.36 -3.79
N PRO A 327 9.94 27.46 -3.97
CA PRO A 327 10.74 27.71 -5.17
C PRO A 327 11.68 26.57 -5.56
N GLU A 328 12.21 25.83 -4.57
CA GLU A 328 13.12 24.70 -4.77
C GLU A 328 12.46 23.51 -5.49
N ILE A 329 11.14 23.37 -5.36
CA ILE A 329 10.37 22.30 -6.02
C ILE A 329 9.35 22.84 -7.04
N ASP A 330 9.35 24.15 -7.34
CA ASP A 330 8.46 24.73 -8.38
C ASP A 330 9.06 24.61 -9.78
N ARG A 331 9.66 23.50 -10.08
CA ARG A 331 10.28 23.16 -11.38
C ARG A 331 10.32 21.64 -11.56
N ARG A 332 10.51 21.22 -12.79
CA ARG A 332 10.82 19.81 -13.09
C ARG A 332 12.29 19.51 -12.79
N LEU A 333 12.61 18.21 -12.71
CA LEU A 333 13.97 17.72 -12.62
C LEU A 333 14.78 18.11 -13.87
N THR A 334 16.02 18.50 -13.65
CA THR A 334 17.01 18.65 -14.73
C THR A 334 17.55 17.28 -15.18
N SER A 335 18.19 17.23 -16.35
CA SER A 335 18.85 16.00 -16.82
C SER A 335 20.00 15.58 -15.91
N ASP A 336 20.70 16.54 -15.29
CA ASP A 336 21.80 16.26 -14.36
C ASP A 336 21.28 15.67 -13.05
N GLU A 337 20.16 16.18 -12.53
CA GLU A 337 19.52 15.62 -11.34
C GLU A 337 19.05 14.17 -11.58
N LYS A 338 18.45 13.89 -12.75
CA LYS A 338 18.05 12.52 -13.11
C LYS A 338 19.25 11.58 -13.17
N ARG A 339 20.33 11.98 -13.85
CA ARG A 339 21.57 11.21 -13.93
C ARG A 339 22.15 10.96 -12.53
N ARG A 340 22.24 12.00 -11.70
CA ARG A 340 22.78 11.88 -10.35
C ARG A 340 21.91 10.97 -9.47
N ALA A 341 20.58 11.00 -9.62
CA ALA A 341 19.69 10.09 -8.90
C ALA A 341 19.90 8.61 -9.28
N ILE A 342 20.18 8.33 -10.56
CA ILE A 342 20.54 6.99 -11.05
C ILE A 342 21.86 6.54 -10.42
N GLU A 343 22.91 7.39 -10.48
CA GLU A 343 24.21 7.10 -9.86
C GLU A 343 24.07 6.79 -8.36
N ILE A 344 23.27 7.53 -7.62
CA ILE A 344 23.00 7.29 -6.20
C ILE A 344 22.40 5.89 -5.96
N VAL A 345 21.48 5.44 -6.81
CA VAL A 345 20.85 4.13 -6.69
C VAL A 345 21.83 3.02 -7.05
N GLU A 346 22.65 3.21 -8.07
CA GLU A 346 23.74 2.30 -8.45
C GLU A 346 24.80 2.20 -7.35
N GLU A 347 25.24 3.34 -6.78
CA GLU A 347 26.17 3.42 -5.64
C GLU A 347 25.63 2.68 -4.40
N ALA A 348 24.31 2.69 -4.20
CA ALA A 348 23.65 1.95 -3.10
C ALA A 348 23.59 0.43 -3.32
N GLY A 349 23.77 -0.04 -4.58
CA GLY A 349 23.81 -1.47 -4.91
C GLY A 349 22.41 -2.12 -5.00
N LEU A 350 21.36 -1.36 -5.32
CA LEU A 350 20.02 -1.92 -5.55
C LEU A 350 19.98 -2.70 -6.87
N GLU A 351 19.42 -3.92 -6.85
CA GLU A 351 19.49 -4.86 -7.97
C GLU A 351 18.27 -4.83 -8.92
N ASP A 352 17.07 -4.60 -8.39
CA ASP A 352 15.82 -4.60 -9.18
C ASP A 352 15.24 -3.18 -9.24
N VAL A 353 15.76 -2.39 -10.18
CA VAL A 353 15.41 -0.97 -10.32
C VAL A 353 14.58 -0.73 -11.57
N LEU A 354 13.44 -0.08 -11.40
CA LEU A 354 12.59 0.45 -12.47
C LEU A 354 12.76 1.98 -12.55
N ILE A 355 12.82 2.53 -13.78
CA ILE A 355 12.94 3.98 -14.01
C ILE A 355 11.96 4.45 -15.08
#